data_6f6723095155dff66a100f4cc43ea5b1
#
_entry.id   6f6723095155dff66a100f4cc43ea5b1
#
_cell.length_a   1.000
_cell.length_b   1.000
_cell.length_c   1.000
_cell.angle_alpha   90.00
_cell.angle_beta   90.00
_cell.angle_gamma   90.00
#
_symmetry.space_group_name_H-M   'P 1'
#
loop_
_entity.id
_entity.type
_entity.pdbx_description
1 polymer ?
#
loop_
_entity_poly.entity_id
_entity_poly.type
_entity_poly.pdbx_seq_one_letter_code
_entity_poly.pdbx_strand_id
1 'polypeptide(L)'
;MKPNKITSNRRISAIAVAGSLAVAAVLIAVVISFEKLREIWLEQCVVRDLDEQVSVTSGKMVKGDVITGEFGLTNGANLALIDFKRKREEILRKIPNLRSISVSRQLPDRVTITTEERTPIARLNLRERKSTTGKVVDSEGVVFICQRGTQML
;
A
#
# COMPACT_ATOMS: atom_id res chain seq x y z
N MET A 1 -31.58 -53.42 45.41
CA MET A 1 -31.53 -51.95 45.29
C MET A 1 -30.91 -51.55 43.93
N LYS A 2 -31.67 -51.02 42.96
CA LYS A 2 -31.13 -50.60 41.64
C LYS A 2 -30.57 -49.18 41.81
N PRO A 3 -29.34 -48.88 41.42
CA PRO A 3 -28.82 -47.53 41.50
C PRO A 3 -29.51 -46.63 40.47
N ASN A 4 -29.84 -45.41 40.93
CA ASN A 4 -30.66 -44.41 40.26
C ASN A 4 -29.95 -43.87 38.99
N LYS A 5 -30.29 -44.34 37.80
CA LYS A 5 -29.75 -43.94 36.50
C LYS A 5 -29.96 -42.46 36.18
N ILE A 6 -30.86 -41.76 36.83
CA ILE A 6 -31.27 -40.38 36.55
C ILE A 6 -30.22 -39.38 37.04
N THR A 7 -29.47 -39.65 38.10
CA THR A 7 -28.46 -38.74 38.64
C THR A 7 -27.14 -38.74 37.85
N SER A 8 -26.84 -39.84 37.13
CA SER A 8 -25.66 -39.94 36.26
C SER A 8 -25.78 -39.06 35.00
N ASN A 9 -26.94 -39.04 34.34
CA ASN A 9 -27.15 -38.26 33.13
C ASN A 9 -27.12 -36.74 33.38
N ARG A 10 -27.62 -36.27 34.52
CA ARG A 10 -27.55 -34.85 34.91
C ARG A 10 -26.13 -34.36 35.15
N ARG A 11 -25.24 -35.19 35.71
CA ARG A 11 -23.83 -34.84 35.91
C ARG A 11 -23.06 -34.78 34.59
N ILE A 12 -23.31 -35.73 33.69
CA ILE A 12 -22.67 -35.73 32.37
C ILE A 12 -23.09 -34.52 31.54
N SER A 13 -24.37 -34.16 31.57
CA SER A 13 -24.86 -32.95 30.85
C SER A 13 -24.30 -31.66 31.45
N ALA A 14 -24.16 -31.55 32.76
CA ALA A 14 -23.55 -30.39 33.43
C ALA A 14 -22.07 -30.22 33.07
N ILE A 15 -21.32 -31.32 33.01
CA ILE A 15 -19.91 -31.31 32.60
C ILE A 15 -19.77 -30.90 31.12
N ALA A 16 -20.63 -31.41 30.23
CA ALA A 16 -20.64 -31.05 28.84
C ALA A 16 -20.95 -29.56 28.63
N VAL A 17 -21.94 -29.01 29.33
CA VAL A 17 -22.26 -27.58 29.31
C VAL A 17 -21.13 -26.71 29.83
N ALA A 18 -20.52 -27.09 30.96
CA ALA A 18 -19.37 -26.36 31.51
C ALA A 18 -18.18 -26.41 30.56
N GLY A 19 -17.92 -27.55 29.93
CA GLY A 19 -16.86 -27.69 28.93
C GLY A 19 -17.09 -26.81 27.71
N SER A 20 -18.33 -26.75 27.18
CA SER A 20 -18.67 -25.89 26.01
C SER A 20 -18.54 -24.40 26.36
N LEU A 21 -18.93 -23.99 27.57
CA LEU A 21 -18.75 -22.60 28.01
C LEU A 21 -17.27 -22.24 28.18
N ALA A 22 -16.45 -23.14 28.69
CA ALA A 22 -15.00 -22.92 28.81
C ALA A 22 -14.35 -22.74 27.41
N VAL A 23 -14.71 -23.58 26.43
CA VAL A 23 -14.20 -23.46 25.08
C VAL A 23 -14.66 -22.13 24.43
N ALA A 24 -15.92 -21.75 24.62
CA ALA A 24 -16.43 -20.47 24.13
C ALA A 24 -15.68 -19.27 24.76
N ALA A 25 -15.42 -19.31 26.05
CA ALA A 25 -14.66 -18.27 26.75
C ALA A 25 -13.23 -18.14 26.22
N VAL A 26 -12.55 -19.27 25.96
CA VAL A 26 -11.21 -19.30 25.37
C VAL A 26 -11.22 -18.69 23.96
N LEU A 27 -12.20 -19.07 23.12
CA LEU A 27 -12.32 -18.51 21.77
C LEU A 27 -12.54 -16.99 21.77
N ILE A 28 -13.40 -16.51 22.66
CA ILE A 28 -13.63 -15.06 22.83
C ILE A 28 -12.34 -14.36 23.29
N ALA A 29 -11.61 -14.93 24.26
CA ALA A 29 -10.35 -14.36 24.73
C ALA A 29 -9.29 -14.30 23.60
N VAL A 30 -9.22 -15.33 22.75
CA VAL A 30 -8.31 -15.36 21.60
C VAL A 30 -8.68 -14.26 20.61
N VAL A 31 -9.97 -14.09 20.28
CA VAL A 31 -10.43 -13.04 19.35
C VAL A 31 -10.07 -11.65 19.89
N ILE A 32 -10.38 -11.37 21.17
CA ILE A 32 -10.06 -10.08 21.80
C ILE A 32 -8.55 -9.82 21.81
N SER A 33 -7.75 -10.84 22.10
CA SER A 33 -6.29 -10.72 22.10
C SER A 33 -5.75 -10.44 20.70
N PHE A 34 -6.32 -11.08 19.68
CA PHE A 34 -5.93 -10.85 18.29
C PHE A 34 -6.26 -9.43 17.80
N GLU A 35 -7.44 -8.91 18.17
CA GLU A 35 -7.81 -7.52 17.83
C GLU A 35 -6.86 -6.51 18.49
N LYS A 36 -6.53 -6.69 19.76
CA LYS A 36 -5.57 -5.82 20.45
C LYS A 36 -4.16 -5.85 19.85
N LEU A 37 -3.67 -7.04 19.50
CA LEU A 37 -2.39 -7.20 18.82
C LEU A 37 -2.38 -6.50 17.45
N ARG A 38 -3.48 -6.60 16.71
CA ARG A 38 -3.65 -5.93 15.42
C ARG A 38 -3.63 -4.41 15.57
N GLU A 39 -4.32 -3.85 16.57
CA GLU A 39 -4.30 -2.42 16.83
C GLU A 39 -2.88 -1.91 17.13
N ILE A 40 -2.17 -2.57 18.05
CA ILE A 40 -0.78 -2.21 18.39
C ILE A 40 0.13 -2.27 17.16
N TRP A 41 -0.04 -3.29 16.32
CA TRP A 41 0.76 -3.42 15.10
C TRP A 41 0.44 -2.33 14.08
N LEU A 42 -0.83 -1.99 13.89
CA LEU A 42 -1.25 -0.91 12.99
C LEU A 42 -0.74 0.46 13.46
N GLU A 43 -0.67 0.71 14.76
CA GLU A 43 -0.10 1.96 15.32
C GLU A 43 1.39 2.11 15.01
N GLN A 44 2.13 1.01 14.90
CA GLN A 44 3.55 1.03 14.51
C GLN A 44 3.76 1.33 13.03
N CYS A 45 2.76 1.10 12.19
CA CYS A 45 2.83 1.34 10.75
C CYS A 45 2.47 2.78 10.34
N VAL A 46 2.34 3.70 11.28
CA VAL A 46 2.00 5.10 11.00
C VAL A 46 3.25 5.91 10.68
N VAL A 47 3.21 6.64 9.57
CA VAL A 47 4.26 7.59 9.17
C VAL A 47 4.27 8.77 10.15
N ARG A 48 5.36 8.91 10.90
CA ARG A 48 5.57 10.00 11.86
C ARG A 48 6.41 11.11 11.27
N ASP A 49 7.45 10.74 10.54
CA ASP A 49 8.33 11.64 9.81
C ASP A 49 8.47 11.15 8.38
N LEU A 50 7.90 11.96 7.44
CA LEU A 50 7.87 11.61 6.03
C LEU A 50 9.27 11.53 5.43
N ASP A 51 10.16 12.44 5.81
CA ASP A 51 11.50 12.56 5.22
C ASP A 51 12.43 11.43 5.66
N GLU A 52 12.23 10.90 6.86
CA GLU A 52 13.04 9.79 7.39
C GLU A 52 12.50 8.42 6.97
N GLN A 53 11.16 8.28 6.93
CA GLN A 53 10.49 6.99 6.74
C GLN A 53 10.15 6.69 5.28
N VAL A 54 10.06 7.72 4.42
CA VAL A 54 9.71 7.57 3.01
C VAL A 54 10.86 8.06 2.13
N SER A 55 11.52 7.12 1.46
CA SER A 55 12.56 7.43 0.49
C SER A 55 11.99 7.35 -0.92
N VAL A 56 12.06 8.46 -1.67
CA VAL A 56 11.61 8.50 -3.06
C VAL A 56 12.79 8.81 -3.98
N THR A 57 13.15 7.85 -4.80
CA THR A 57 14.11 8.05 -5.89
C THR A 57 13.33 8.37 -7.16
N SER A 58 13.37 9.63 -7.57
CA SER A 58 12.67 10.12 -8.78
C SER A 58 13.66 10.62 -9.81
N GLY A 59 13.22 10.69 -11.07
CA GLY A 59 14.00 11.25 -12.17
C GLY A 59 13.94 12.79 -12.22
N LYS A 60 14.19 13.34 -13.40
CA LYS A 60 14.24 14.81 -13.62
C LYS A 60 12.89 15.42 -14.01
N MET A 61 11.98 14.61 -14.58
CA MET A 61 10.70 15.09 -15.13
C MET A 61 9.59 15.09 -14.09
N VAL A 62 9.61 14.13 -13.17
CA VAL A 62 8.59 14.00 -12.13
C VAL A 62 9.25 14.13 -10.76
N LYS A 63 8.82 15.12 -9.99
CA LYS A 63 9.35 15.37 -8.64
C LYS A 63 8.87 14.32 -7.65
N GLY A 64 9.70 13.98 -6.68
CA GLY A 64 9.38 13.03 -5.60
C GLY A 64 8.13 13.41 -4.83
N ASP A 65 7.93 14.71 -4.53
CA ASP A 65 6.76 15.21 -3.79
C ASP A 65 5.44 14.89 -4.48
N VAL A 66 5.42 14.93 -5.83
CA VAL A 66 4.23 14.56 -6.61
C VAL A 66 3.93 13.08 -6.42
N ILE A 67 4.95 12.24 -6.47
CA ILE A 67 4.80 10.79 -6.27
C ILE A 67 4.30 10.48 -4.86
N THR A 68 4.92 11.11 -3.86
CA THR A 68 4.54 10.95 -2.44
C THR A 68 3.07 11.33 -2.23
N GLY A 69 2.65 12.48 -2.78
CA GLY A 69 1.26 12.96 -2.71
C GLY A 69 0.26 12.04 -3.41
N GLU A 70 0.60 11.51 -4.59
CA GLU A 70 -0.28 10.59 -5.33
C GLU A 70 -0.45 9.24 -4.58
N PHE A 71 0.56 8.77 -3.89
CA PHE A 71 0.43 7.61 -3.00
C PHE A 71 -0.41 7.91 -1.75
N GLY A 72 -0.61 9.18 -1.41
CA GLY A 72 -1.26 9.61 -0.18
C GLY A 72 -0.38 9.43 1.05
N LEU A 73 0.94 9.49 0.86
CA LEU A 73 1.92 9.42 1.93
C LEU A 73 2.05 10.81 2.58
N THR A 74 1.49 10.94 3.76
CA THR A 74 1.54 12.15 4.59
C THR A 74 1.85 11.74 6.03
N ASN A 75 2.28 12.69 6.84
CA ASN A 75 2.40 12.46 8.28
C ASN A 75 1.04 12.01 8.83
N GLY A 76 1.03 10.91 9.56
CA GLY A 76 -0.19 10.24 10.05
C GLY A 76 -0.76 9.17 9.11
N ALA A 77 -0.26 9.02 7.88
CA ALA A 77 -0.68 7.94 7.00
C ALA A 77 -0.24 6.56 7.52
N ASN A 78 -1.12 5.58 7.43
CA ASN A 78 -0.80 4.22 7.88
C ASN A 78 -0.38 3.35 6.68
N LEU A 79 0.90 2.96 6.65
CA LEU A 79 1.52 2.19 5.57
C LEU A 79 0.90 0.80 5.36
N ALA A 80 0.30 0.23 6.41
CA ALA A 80 -0.36 -1.07 6.32
C ALA A 80 -1.71 -1.02 5.61
N LEU A 81 -2.37 0.16 5.61
CA LEU A 81 -3.69 0.36 5.01
C LEU A 81 -3.63 0.84 3.56
N ILE A 82 -2.45 1.29 3.09
CA ILE A 82 -2.29 1.78 1.72
C ILE A 82 -2.17 0.60 0.75
N ASP A 83 -3.06 0.55 -0.24
CA ASP A 83 -2.94 -0.38 -1.37
C ASP A 83 -1.96 0.18 -2.42
N PHE A 84 -0.68 -0.08 -2.20
CA PHE A 84 0.39 0.38 -3.08
C PHE A 84 0.29 -0.19 -4.51
N LYS A 85 -0.25 -1.40 -4.68
CA LYS A 85 -0.41 -2.00 -6.00
C LYS A 85 -1.40 -1.21 -6.84
N ARG A 86 -2.59 -0.97 -6.30
CA ARG A 86 -3.63 -0.18 -6.95
C ARG A 86 -3.17 1.25 -7.22
N LYS A 87 -2.57 1.90 -6.23
CA LYS A 87 -2.04 3.26 -6.35
C LYS A 87 -0.98 3.37 -7.45
N ARG A 88 -0.05 2.42 -7.51
CA ARG A 88 0.96 2.37 -8.57
C ARG A 88 0.33 2.34 -9.97
N GLU A 89 -0.68 1.51 -10.17
CA GLU A 89 -1.38 1.40 -11.46
C GLU A 89 -2.13 2.69 -11.82
N GLU A 90 -2.75 3.35 -10.84
CA GLU A 90 -3.42 4.64 -11.01
C GLU A 90 -2.41 5.74 -11.39
N ILE A 91 -1.26 5.81 -10.71
CA ILE A 91 -0.22 6.81 -10.98
C ILE A 91 0.39 6.62 -12.37
N LEU A 92 0.70 5.38 -12.78
CA LEU A 92 1.24 5.11 -14.11
C LEU A 92 0.27 5.51 -15.23
N ARG A 93 -1.05 5.40 -15.02
CA ARG A 93 -2.06 5.90 -15.97
C ARG A 93 -2.16 7.43 -15.99
N LYS A 94 -2.00 8.06 -14.83
CA LYS A 94 -2.15 9.50 -14.65
C LYS A 94 -0.91 10.27 -15.10
N ILE A 95 0.28 9.68 -14.95
CA ILE A 95 1.57 10.29 -15.27
C ILE A 95 2.27 9.45 -16.34
N PRO A 96 1.98 9.66 -17.63
CA PRO A 96 2.55 8.88 -18.73
C PRO A 96 4.08 9.02 -18.87
N ASN A 97 4.68 10.03 -18.24
CA ASN A 97 6.13 10.24 -18.19
C ASN A 97 6.87 9.13 -17.44
N LEU A 98 6.16 8.38 -16.58
CA LEU A 98 6.73 7.27 -15.84
C LEU A 98 6.62 5.98 -16.65
N ARG A 99 7.72 5.25 -16.71
CA ARG A 99 7.78 3.91 -17.30
C ARG A 99 7.40 2.85 -16.28
N SER A 100 8.01 2.96 -15.10
CA SER A 100 7.76 2.02 -14.01
C SER A 100 7.83 2.68 -12.64
N ILE A 101 7.15 2.08 -11.67
CA ILE A 101 7.23 2.43 -10.25
C ILE A 101 7.45 1.13 -9.47
N SER A 102 8.52 1.09 -8.69
CA SER A 102 8.81 0.01 -7.75
C SER A 102 8.59 0.51 -6.33
N VAL A 103 7.88 -0.27 -5.51
CA VAL A 103 7.63 0.04 -4.11
C VAL A 103 8.16 -1.09 -3.25
N SER A 104 9.12 -0.78 -2.41
CA SER A 104 9.68 -1.70 -1.41
C SER A 104 9.25 -1.24 -0.01
N ARG A 105 8.60 -2.12 0.74
CA ARG A 105 8.16 -1.85 2.11
C ARG A 105 9.06 -2.56 3.10
N GLN A 106 9.61 -1.80 4.02
CA GLN A 106 10.35 -2.30 5.18
C GLN A 106 9.52 -2.02 6.42
N LEU A 107 8.57 -2.92 6.68
CA LEU A 107 7.68 -2.80 7.83
C LEU A 107 8.48 -2.80 9.16
N PRO A 108 8.00 -2.06 10.17
CA PRO A 108 6.65 -1.46 10.24
C PRO A 108 6.52 -0.08 9.57
N ASP A 109 7.59 0.71 9.43
CA ASP A 109 7.49 2.16 9.27
C ASP A 109 8.26 2.75 8.07
N ARG A 110 8.87 1.94 7.20
CA ARG A 110 9.67 2.44 6.07
C ARG A 110 9.13 1.99 4.71
N VAL A 111 9.17 2.94 3.77
CA VAL A 111 8.83 2.70 2.36
C VAL A 111 9.86 3.35 1.46
N THR A 112 10.33 2.59 0.49
CA THR A 112 11.19 3.08 -0.58
C THR A 112 10.43 2.98 -1.90
N ILE A 113 10.31 4.12 -2.59
CA ILE A 113 9.66 4.23 -3.90
C ILE A 113 10.74 4.60 -4.91
N THR A 114 10.92 3.78 -5.92
CA THR A 114 11.83 4.04 -7.04
C THR A 114 11.02 4.20 -8.30
N THR A 115 11.18 5.32 -8.99
CA THR A 115 10.50 5.59 -10.26
C THR A 115 11.50 5.58 -11.41
N GLU A 116 11.09 5.01 -12.52
CA GLU A 116 11.81 5.03 -13.79
C GLU A 116 11.04 5.89 -14.78
N GLU A 117 11.69 6.93 -15.30
CA GLU A 117 11.10 7.82 -16.29
C GLU A 117 11.30 7.29 -17.70
N ARG A 118 10.37 7.60 -18.60
CA ARG A 118 10.47 7.28 -20.02
C ARG A 118 11.51 8.16 -20.69
N THR A 119 12.32 7.57 -21.55
CA THR A 119 13.32 8.27 -22.34
C THR A 119 12.72 8.62 -23.71
N PRO A 120 12.63 9.90 -24.09
CA PRO A 120 12.11 10.29 -25.39
C PRO A 120 13.10 9.98 -26.51
N ILE A 121 12.64 9.34 -27.58
CA ILE A 121 13.44 9.04 -28.79
C ILE A 121 13.09 9.96 -29.95
N ALA A 122 11.85 10.44 -30.03
CA ALA A 122 11.42 11.33 -31.11
C ALA A 122 10.40 12.36 -30.61
N ARG A 123 10.43 13.52 -31.25
CA ARG A 123 9.47 14.60 -30.98
C ARG A 123 8.38 14.62 -32.06
N LEU A 124 7.14 14.59 -31.61
CA LEU A 124 6.00 14.77 -32.51
C LEU A 124 5.85 16.24 -32.84
N ASN A 125 6.09 16.59 -34.09
CA ASN A 125 6.06 17.99 -34.59
C ASN A 125 4.61 18.46 -34.78
N LEU A 126 3.91 18.73 -33.69
CA LEU A 126 2.62 19.40 -33.73
C LEU A 126 2.89 20.92 -33.84
N ARG A 127 2.23 21.60 -34.79
CA ARG A 127 2.43 22.99 -35.16
C ARG A 127 2.25 24.06 -34.04
N GLU A 128 2.33 23.71 -32.80
CA GLU A 128 2.25 24.65 -31.69
C GLU A 128 3.59 25.33 -31.42
N ARG A 129 3.86 26.41 -32.18
CA ARG A 129 5.12 27.19 -32.12
C ARG A 129 5.38 27.90 -30.79
N LYS A 130 4.41 28.04 -29.90
CA LYS A 130 4.52 28.84 -28.65
C LYS A 130 4.59 28.04 -27.34
N SER A 131 4.44 26.73 -27.37
CA SER A 131 4.49 25.94 -26.16
C SER A 131 5.92 25.60 -25.73
N THR A 132 6.25 25.76 -24.45
CA THR A 132 7.52 25.34 -23.85
C THR A 132 7.59 23.82 -23.66
N THR A 133 6.45 23.13 -23.81
CA THR A 133 6.33 21.67 -23.74
C THR A 133 6.05 21.10 -25.13
N GLY A 134 6.46 19.87 -25.38
CA GLY A 134 6.20 19.16 -26.64
C GLY A 134 5.79 17.71 -26.37
N LYS A 135 4.98 17.16 -27.28
CA LYS A 135 4.69 15.72 -27.28
C LYS A 135 5.88 14.96 -27.84
N VAL A 136 6.29 13.95 -27.12
CA VAL A 136 7.39 13.04 -27.49
C VAL A 136 6.90 11.60 -27.44
N VAL A 137 7.64 10.71 -28.09
CA VAL A 137 7.38 9.27 -28.08
C VAL A 137 8.62 8.54 -27.61
N ASP A 138 8.43 7.46 -26.85
CA ASP A 138 9.50 6.54 -26.44
C ASP A 138 9.64 5.34 -27.39
N SER A 139 10.58 4.44 -27.06
CA SER A 139 10.83 3.21 -27.82
C SER A 139 9.67 2.21 -27.78
N GLU A 140 8.73 2.35 -26.85
CA GLU A 140 7.54 1.52 -26.72
C GLU A 140 6.32 2.11 -27.47
N GLY A 141 6.49 3.27 -28.10
CA GLY A 141 5.41 3.98 -28.81
C GLY A 141 4.48 4.80 -27.90
N VAL A 142 4.83 4.98 -26.64
CA VAL A 142 4.03 5.76 -25.70
C VAL A 142 4.30 7.23 -25.89
N VAL A 143 3.22 8.00 -26.07
CA VAL A 143 3.29 9.46 -26.22
C VAL A 143 3.11 10.14 -24.87
N PHE A 144 4.05 11.03 -24.52
CA PHE A 144 4.00 11.80 -23.28
C PHE A 144 4.48 13.24 -23.50
N ILE A 145 4.33 14.09 -22.49
CA ILE A 145 4.68 15.51 -22.57
C ILE A 145 6.04 15.72 -21.91
N CYS A 146 6.94 16.38 -22.60
CA CYS A 146 8.28 16.70 -22.13
C CYS A 146 8.58 18.19 -22.33
N GLN A 147 9.47 18.75 -21.51
CA GLN A 147 9.94 20.14 -21.71
C GLN A 147 10.78 20.24 -22.98
N ARG A 148 10.69 21.39 -23.67
CA ARG A 148 11.57 21.67 -24.81
C ARG A 148 13.01 21.78 -24.29
N GLY A 149 13.94 21.05 -24.90
CA GLY A 149 15.34 21.02 -24.49
C GLY A 149 15.75 19.73 -23.78
N THR A 150 14.82 18.83 -23.45
CA THR A 150 15.18 17.48 -23.01
C THR A 150 15.95 16.77 -24.12
N GLN A 151 17.15 16.26 -23.81
CA GLN A 151 17.94 15.48 -24.75
C GLN A 151 17.17 14.21 -25.13
N MET A 152 17.13 13.93 -26.43
CA MET A 152 16.63 12.67 -26.97
C MET A 152 17.82 11.71 -27.13
N LEU A 153 17.57 10.44 -26.92
CA LEU A 153 18.52 9.39 -27.30
C LEU A 153 18.60 9.24 -28.80
#